data_3e772848d35e2c5dc745f718bad30394
#
_entry.id   3e772848d35e2c5dc745f718bad30394
#
_cell.length_a   1.000
_cell.length_b   1.000
_cell.length_c   1.000
_cell.angle_alpha   90.00
_cell.angle_beta   90.00
_cell.angle_gamma   90.00
#
_symmetry.space_group_name_H-M   'P 1'
#
loop_
_entity.id
_entity.type
_entity.pdbx_description
1 polymer ?
#
loop_
_entity_poly.entity_id
_entity_poly.type
_entity_poly.pdbx_seq_one_letter_code
_entity_poly.pdbx_strand_id
1 'polypeptide(L)'
;TNSITIENPPLLELALNANPTSCSNTLDGEVQAIVNGGTGGYIYTWDNNLADQDTHTGLLPGEYCVTVEDANGCQVNDCITVGSPPELIIESITFQEVDCNGNNTGSATVTASGGTGNYDYLWSDSLAQISATAVFLPAGTYTVLITDETGCQVSESVTVTEPDLLEINFDATDALCKDESNGSATAIPVGGTEPYEYNWVTGSTEATANNLAEGDYDVTVTDSRGCQAEANVVIGEPTDAVALTLDQTEQGCFGQSQNEAIALPTGGTGNNYTYQWSDGQDSQTAI
;
A
#
# COMPACT_ATOMS: atom_id res chain seq x y z
N THR A 1 38.41 90.42 -21.82
CA THR A 1 38.62 89.00 -22.21
C THR A 1 37.59 88.16 -21.57
N ASN A 2 36.63 87.67 -22.36
CA ASN A 2 35.67 86.68 -21.86
C ASN A 2 36.37 85.32 -21.90
N SER A 3 36.59 84.67 -20.77
CA SER A 3 37.04 83.27 -20.69
C SER A 3 35.81 82.36 -20.61
N ILE A 4 35.72 81.37 -21.52
CA ILE A 4 34.77 80.27 -21.40
C ILE A 4 35.53 79.10 -20.75
N THR A 5 35.05 78.66 -19.64
CA THR A 5 35.51 77.37 -19.01
C THR A 5 34.74 76.24 -19.63
N ILE A 6 35.43 75.34 -20.30
CA ILE A 6 34.84 74.10 -20.76
C ILE A 6 35.04 73.05 -19.59
N GLU A 7 33.95 72.68 -18.96
CA GLU A 7 33.96 71.62 -17.95
C GLU A 7 33.64 70.24 -18.62
N ASN A 8 34.41 69.25 -18.28
CA ASN A 8 34.08 67.87 -18.67
C ASN A 8 32.86 67.37 -17.84
N PRO A 9 31.92 66.67 -18.47
CA PRO A 9 30.86 66.02 -17.70
C PRO A 9 31.47 65.05 -16.69
N PRO A 10 30.76 64.78 -15.56
CA PRO A 10 31.16 63.74 -14.64
C PRO A 10 31.34 62.40 -15.33
N LEU A 11 32.21 61.55 -14.83
CA LEU A 11 32.38 60.17 -15.36
C LEU A 11 31.06 59.44 -15.32
N LEU A 12 30.70 58.76 -16.42
CA LEU A 12 29.55 57.88 -16.49
C LEU A 12 29.85 56.58 -15.74
N GLU A 13 29.09 56.30 -14.70
CA GLU A 13 29.24 55.13 -13.83
C GLU A 13 27.95 54.32 -13.82
N LEU A 14 28.08 52.96 -13.81
CA LEU A 14 26.98 52.02 -13.79
C LEU A 14 27.15 51.10 -12.59
N ALA A 15 26.07 50.88 -11.82
CA ALA A 15 25.96 49.83 -10.79
C ALA A 15 24.71 49.01 -11.10
N LEU A 16 24.81 47.72 -10.90
CA LEU A 16 23.70 46.78 -11.07
C LEU A 16 23.25 46.16 -9.77
N ASN A 17 21.95 46.04 -9.59
CA ASN A 17 21.33 45.23 -8.54
C ASN A 17 20.50 44.14 -9.15
N ALA A 18 20.43 42.97 -8.50
CA ALA A 18 19.54 41.88 -8.86
C ALA A 18 18.85 41.30 -7.64
N ASN A 19 17.57 41.02 -7.77
CA ASN A 19 16.80 40.21 -6.84
C ASN A 19 16.66 38.80 -7.40
N PRO A 20 17.01 37.74 -6.66
CA PRO A 20 16.89 36.37 -7.11
C PRO A 20 15.44 35.98 -7.30
N THR A 21 15.19 34.91 -8.06
CA THR A 21 13.85 34.30 -8.16
C THR A 21 13.44 33.65 -6.85
N SER A 22 12.14 33.58 -6.61
CA SER A 22 11.59 32.92 -5.40
C SER A 22 11.79 31.40 -5.44
N CYS A 23 11.65 30.78 -6.61
CA CYS A 23 11.91 29.36 -6.83
C CYS A 23 12.89 29.15 -7.99
N SER A 24 13.42 27.95 -8.15
CA SER A 24 14.47 27.62 -9.11
C SER A 24 14.13 27.97 -10.58
N ASN A 25 12.85 27.97 -10.96
CA ASN A 25 12.39 28.20 -12.33
C ASN A 25 11.23 29.20 -12.43
N THR A 26 11.07 30.13 -11.47
CA THR A 26 10.02 31.14 -11.52
C THR A 26 10.45 32.37 -12.32
N LEU A 27 9.46 33.03 -12.92
CA LEU A 27 9.61 34.29 -13.70
C LEU A 27 9.35 35.49 -12.78
N ASP A 28 10.12 35.65 -11.72
CA ASP A 28 9.94 36.73 -10.72
C ASP A 28 11.25 37.39 -10.29
N GLY A 29 12.35 37.07 -10.94
CA GLY A 29 13.63 37.75 -10.77
C GLY A 29 13.57 39.18 -11.25
N GLU A 30 14.48 40.03 -10.77
CA GLU A 30 14.57 41.46 -11.08
C GLU A 30 16.03 41.87 -11.29
N VAL A 31 16.26 42.78 -12.24
CA VAL A 31 17.53 43.51 -12.39
C VAL A 31 17.24 45.02 -12.46
N GLN A 32 18.15 45.81 -11.88
CA GLN A 32 18.08 47.26 -11.92
C GLN A 32 19.46 47.85 -12.27
N ALA A 33 19.50 48.73 -13.27
CA ALA A 33 20.65 49.53 -13.60
C ALA A 33 20.58 50.93 -12.94
N ILE A 34 21.58 51.24 -12.13
CA ILE A 34 21.71 52.52 -11.43
C ILE A 34 22.85 53.30 -12.09
N VAL A 35 22.51 54.39 -12.78
CA VAL A 35 23.47 55.20 -13.51
C VAL A 35 23.76 56.50 -12.79
N ASN A 36 25.05 56.88 -12.69
CA ASN A 36 25.51 58.14 -12.14
C ASN A 36 26.47 58.83 -13.10
N GLY A 37 26.51 60.18 -13.10
CA GLY A 37 27.39 60.91 -13.95
C GLY A 37 26.97 60.95 -15.43
N GLY A 38 27.90 61.20 -16.34
CA GLY A 38 27.61 61.41 -17.75
C GLY A 38 26.74 62.64 -18.01
N THR A 39 26.10 62.65 -19.20
CA THR A 39 25.11 63.65 -19.60
C THR A 39 23.75 62.98 -19.69
N GLY A 40 22.74 63.41 -18.94
CA GLY A 40 21.46 62.75 -18.84
C GLY A 40 20.78 62.41 -20.17
N GLY A 41 19.76 61.61 -20.15
CA GLY A 41 19.13 61.02 -21.33
C GLY A 41 19.74 59.67 -21.70
N TYR A 42 19.80 58.75 -20.68
CA TYR A 42 20.43 57.45 -20.83
C TYR A 42 19.56 56.51 -21.65
N ILE A 43 20.23 55.73 -22.56
CA ILE A 43 19.66 54.67 -23.34
C ILE A 43 20.23 53.35 -22.81
N TYR A 44 19.32 52.39 -22.46
CA TYR A 44 19.69 51.09 -21.95
C TYR A 44 19.55 50.02 -23.05
N THR A 45 20.62 49.37 -23.38
CA THR A 45 20.62 48.26 -24.31
C THR A 45 20.97 47.00 -23.58
N TRP A 46 19.94 46.24 -23.18
CA TRP A 46 20.08 44.95 -22.54
C TRP A 46 20.30 43.85 -23.58
N ASP A 47 21.10 42.85 -23.23
CA ASP A 47 21.06 41.59 -23.95
C ASP A 47 19.68 40.91 -23.74
N ASN A 48 19.43 39.77 -24.39
CA ASN A 48 18.17 39.06 -24.31
C ASN A 48 16.91 39.82 -24.80
N ASN A 49 17.10 40.88 -25.60
CA ASN A 49 16.04 41.72 -26.18
C ASN A 49 15.06 42.33 -25.15
N LEU A 50 15.53 42.65 -23.96
CA LEU A 50 14.75 43.41 -22.99
C LEU A 50 14.56 44.85 -23.46
N ALA A 51 13.52 45.52 -22.99
CA ALA A 51 13.19 46.88 -23.38
C ALA A 51 14.25 47.90 -22.88
N ASP A 52 14.26 49.11 -23.49
CA ASP A 52 15.09 50.26 -23.07
C ASP A 52 14.52 50.85 -21.75
N GLN A 53 14.83 50.22 -20.63
CA GLN A 53 14.41 50.61 -19.27
C GLN A 53 15.53 50.30 -18.28
N ASP A 54 15.53 51.02 -17.18
CA ASP A 54 16.51 50.84 -16.08
C ASP A 54 16.21 49.61 -15.19
N THR A 55 14.97 49.15 -15.22
CA THR A 55 14.50 48.06 -14.34
C THR A 55 13.69 47.04 -15.13
N HIS A 56 13.99 45.77 -14.94
CA HIS A 56 13.24 44.63 -15.48
C HIS A 56 12.86 43.66 -14.38
N THR A 57 11.60 43.24 -14.37
CA THR A 57 11.05 42.26 -13.50
C THR A 57 10.52 41.07 -14.29
N GLY A 58 10.19 39.96 -13.62
CA GLY A 58 9.67 38.77 -14.27
C GLY A 58 10.76 38.04 -15.05
N LEU A 59 11.98 38.01 -14.53
CA LEU A 59 13.12 37.38 -15.14
C LEU A 59 13.35 35.97 -14.64
N LEU A 60 13.82 35.09 -15.52
CA LEU A 60 14.36 33.79 -15.14
C LEU A 60 15.76 33.96 -14.52
N PRO A 61 16.24 32.94 -13.74
CA PRO A 61 17.64 32.88 -13.36
C PRO A 61 18.57 32.92 -14.57
N GLY A 62 19.63 33.72 -14.49
CA GLY A 62 20.57 33.85 -15.61
C GLY A 62 21.42 35.10 -15.50
N GLU A 63 22.37 35.28 -16.44
CA GLU A 63 23.18 36.46 -16.54
C GLU A 63 22.48 37.48 -17.47
N TYR A 64 22.47 38.74 -17.04
CA TYR A 64 21.89 39.89 -17.76
C TYR A 64 22.92 40.97 -17.87
N CYS A 65 23.25 41.37 -19.12
CA CYS A 65 24.21 42.42 -19.39
C CYS A 65 23.50 43.64 -20.00
N VAL A 66 23.94 44.82 -19.62
CA VAL A 66 23.42 46.08 -20.14
C VAL A 66 24.56 46.99 -20.55
N THR A 67 24.38 47.65 -21.69
CA THR A 67 25.17 48.80 -22.15
C THR A 67 24.33 50.05 -21.96
N VAL A 68 24.84 51.02 -21.23
CA VAL A 68 24.19 52.31 -21.03
C VAL A 68 24.98 53.37 -21.81
N GLU A 69 24.25 54.14 -22.65
CA GLU A 69 24.78 55.24 -23.41
C GLU A 69 24.17 56.57 -22.94
N ASP A 70 25.00 57.59 -22.69
CA ASP A 70 24.55 58.96 -22.37
C ASP A 70 24.23 59.78 -23.61
N ALA A 71 23.62 60.95 -23.43
CA ALA A 71 23.25 61.85 -24.56
C ALA A 71 24.45 62.35 -25.42
N ASN A 72 25.69 62.19 -24.96
CA ASN A 72 26.90 62.49 -25.70
C ASN A 72 27.52 61.27 -26.37
N GLY A 73 26.92 60.09 -26.27
CA GLY A 73 27.40 58.83 -26.85
C GLY A 73 28.49 58.14 -26.00
N CYS A 74 28.70 58.56 -24.73
CA CYS A 74 29.59 57.81 -23.83
C CYS A 74 28.93 56.55 -23.36
N GLN A 75 29.65 55.42 -23.36
CA GLN A 75 29.10 54.12 -23.00
C GLN A 75 29.79 53.49 -21.83
N VAL A 76 29.02 52.79 -20.99
CA VAL A 76 29.49 51.91 -19.93
C VAL A 76 28.65 50.60 -19.98
N ASN A 77 29.26 49.49 -19.73
CA ASN A 77 28.55 48.18 -19.70
C ASN A 77 28.96 47.38 -18.50
N ASP A 78 28.02 46.59 -18.02
CA ASP A 78 28.24 45.63 -16.90
C ASP A 78 27.21 44.47 -16.99
N CYS A 79 27.49 43.36 -16.28
CA CYS A 79 26.65 42.17 -16.21
C CYS A 79 26.36 41.80 -14.78
N ILE A 80 25.16 41.28 -14.54
CA ILE A 80 24.75 40.79 -13.22
C ILE A 80 23.99 39.48 -13.37
N THR A 81 24.12 38.60 -12.38
CA THR A 81 23.39 37.31 -12.34
C THR A 81 22.15 37.43 -11.48
N VAL A 82 20.98 37.12 -12.04
CA VAL A 82 19.78 36.77 -11.27
C VAL A 82 19.95 35.35 -10.79
N GLY A 83 20.14 35.19 -9.48
CA GLY A 83 20.28 33.88 -8.83
C GLY A 83 18.93 33.18 -8.64
N SER A 84 18.96 31.93 -8.25
CA SER A 84 17.80 31.15 -7.78
C SER A 84 18.17 30.31 -6.56
N PRO A 85 17.20 29.97 -5.70
CA PRO A 85 17.42 28.94 -4.69
C PRO A 85 17.63 27.57 -5.35
N PRO A 86 18.22 26.59 -4.64
CA PRO A 86 18.23 25.20 -5.06
C PRO A 86 16.82 24.71 -5.36
N GLU A 87 16.67 23.83 -6.35
CA GLU A 87 15.38 23.24 -6.67
C GLU A 87 14.85 22.40 -5.50
N LEU A 88 13.59 22.60 -5.11
CA LEU A 88 12.90 21.74 -4.14
C LEU A 88 12.55 20.41 -4.80
N ILE A 89 13.11 19.32 -4.29
CA ILE A 89 12.91 17.97 -4.83
C ILE A 89 12.51 16.99 -3.72
N ILE A 90 11.77 15.95 -4.10
CA ILE A 90 11.54 14.78 -3.24
C ILE A 90 12.67 13.78 -3.50
N GLU A 91 13.46 13.47 -2.48
CA GLU A 91 14.56 12.51 -2.58
C GLU A 91 14.08 11.06 -2.51
N SER A 92 13.12 10.81 -1.62
CA SER A 92 12.51 9.50 -1.48
C SER A 92 11.12 9.58 -0.88
N ILE A 93 10.28 8.63 -1.26
CA ILE A 93 9.02 8.34 -0.61
C ILE A 93 8.94 6.84 -0.36
N THR A 94 8.65 6.46 0.87
CA THR A 94 8.57 5.05 1.31
C THR A 94 7.25 4.83 2.04
N PHE A 95 6.83 3.57 2.13
CA PHE A 95 5.62 3.22 2.88
C PHE A 95 5.84 1.94 3.69
N GLN A 96 5.00 1.78 4.72
CA GLN A 96 4.77 0.51 5.42
C GLN A 96 3.39 0.02 5.06
N GLU A 97 3.32 -1.23 4.68
CA GLU A 97 2.09 -1.94 4.37
C GLU A 97 1.19 -2.05 5.61
N VAL A 98 -0.11 -2.08 5.40
CA VAL A 98 -1.10 -2.38 6.44
C VAL A 98 -0.86 -3.81 6.96
N ASP A 99 -0.97 -4.04 8.26
CA ASP A 99 -0.72 -5.36 8.87
C ASP A 99 -1.79 -6.41 8.49
N CYS A 100 -3.08 -6.04 8.54
CA CYS A 100 -4.18 -6.92 8.17
C CYS A 100 -5.10 -6.25 7.16
N ASN A 101 -5.69 -7.03 6.27
CA ASN A 101 -6.67 -6.54 5.30
C ASN A 101 -7.78 -5.73 6.00
N GLY A 102 -8.05 -4.52 5.46
CA GLY A 102 -9.05 -3.60 5.98
C GLY A 102 -8.65 -2.78 7.21
N ASN A 103 -7.44 -2.95 7.75
CA ASN A 103 -6.94 -2.15 8.87
C ASN A 103 -6.40 -0.78 8.41
N ASN A 104 -6.06 0.07 9.40
CA ASN A 104 -5.50 1.40 9.20
C ASN A 104 -4.14 1.53 9.90
N THR A 105 -3.24 0.58 9.68
CA THR A 105 -1.93 0.54 10.36
C THR A 105 -0.78 0.94 9.45
N GLY A 106 -1.06 1.22 8.19
CA GLY A 106 -0.10 1.65 7.21
C GLY A 106 0.49 3.04 7.52
N SER A 107 1.63 3.35 6.94
CA SER A 107 2.27 4.66 7.00
C SER A 107 3.02 4.98 5.71
N ALA A 108 3.25 6.28 5.48
CA ALA A 108 4.08 6.77 4.38
C ALA A 108 5.01 7.85 4.89
N THR A 109 6.28 7.82 4.46
CA THR A 109 7.31 8.79 4.86
C THR A 109 7.97 9.36 3.61
N VAL A 110 8.10 10.68 3.57
CA VAL A 110 8.77 11.42 2.51
C VAL A 110 10.03 12.12 3.05
N THR A 111 11.07 12.18 2.21
CA THR A 111 12.24 13.04 2.43
C THR A 111 12.39 13.98 1.26
N ALA A 112 12.73 15.23 1.54
CA ALA A 112 12.92 16.29 0.56
C ALA A 112 14.24 17.03 0.80
N SER A 113 14.74 17.67 -0.25
CA SER A 113 15.90 18.56 -0.19
C SER A 113 15.76 19.73 -1.15
N GLY A 114 16.66 20.70 -1.05
CA GLY A 114 16.61 21.94 -1.83
C GLY A 114 15.58 22.94 -1.31
N GLY A 115 15.11 23.85 -2.16
CA GLY A 115 14.23 24.94 -1.74
C GLY A 115 14.89 25.90 -0.74
N THR A 116 14.08 26.58 0.06
CA THR A 116 14.51 27.57 1.05
C THR A 116 13.80 27.35 2.38
N GLY A 117 14.56 27.24 3.48
CA GLY A 117 14.02 27.18 4.84
C GLY A 117 13.42 25.83 5.22
N ASN A 118 12.36 25.87 6.02
CA ASN A 118 11.66 24.67 6.48
C ASN A 118 10.61 24.23 5.47
N TYR A 119 10.17 22.95 5.57
CA TYR A 119 9.14 22.39 4.72
C TYR A 119 7.83 22.24 5.47
N ASP A 120 6.74 22.65 4.83
CA ASP A 120 5.38 22.32 5.19
C ASP A 120 4.90 21.13 4.33
N TYR A 121 4.25 20.17 4.97
CA TYR A 121 3.73 18.96 4.32
C TYR A 121 2.21 18.98 4.35
N LEU A 122 1.58 18.44 3.32
CA LEU A 122 0.14 18.21 3.29
C LEU A 122 -0.15 16.90 2.56
N TRP A 123 -0.63 15.90 3.29
CA TRP A 123 -1.05 14.62 2.73
C TRP A 123 -2.52 14.65 2.31
N SER A 124 -2.85 13.87 1.29
CA SER A 124 -4.22 13.74 0.76
C SER A 124 -5.10 12.76 1.55
N ASP A 125 -4.62 12.24 2.69
CA ASP A 125 -5.40 11.39 3.57
C ASP A 125 -6.59 12.14 4.21
N SER A 126 -7.53 11.41 4.78
CA SER A 126 -8.75 11.99 5.37
C SER A 126 -8.50 12.91 6.57
N LEU A 127 -7.32 12.78 7.20
CA LEU A 127 -6.89 13.61 8.34
C LEU A 127 -6.09 14.84 7.90
N ALA A 128 -5.73 14.92 6.61
CA ALA A 128 -4.88 15.99 6.06
C ALA A 128 -3.60 16.19 6.89
N GLN A 129 -2.86 15.11 7.10
CA GLN A 129 -1.66 15.12 7.96
C GLN A 129 -0.60 16.05 7.40
N ILE A 130 0.13 16.73 8.32
CA ILE A 130 1.06 17.82 7.99
C ILE A 130 2.51 17.54 8.41
N SER A 131 2.87 16.29 8.65
CA SER A 131 4.24 15.88 8.99
C SER A 131 4.88 15.12 7.82
N ALA A 132 6.22 15.01 7.83
CA ALA A 132 6.95 14.21 6.83
C ALA A 132 6.50 12.73 6.78
N THR A 133 5.90 12.24 7.87
CA THR A 133 5.33 10.91 7.95
C THR A 133 3.84 11.01 8.23
N ALA A 134 3.02 10.40 7.35
CA ALA A 134 1.62 10.13 7.58
C ALA A 134 1.47 8.72 8.17
N VAL A 135 0.61 8.56 9.17
CA VAL A 135 0.38 7.31 9.90
C VAL A 135 -1.12 6.95 9.92
N PHE A 136 -1.44 5.74 10.36
CA PHE A 136 -2.82 5.24 10.39
C PHE A 136 -3.51 5.28 9.03
N LEU A 137 -2.77 4.94 7.99
CA LEU A 137 -3.28 4.90 6.62
C LEU A 137 -3.89 3.52 6.33
N PRO A 138 -5.13 3.44 5.84
CA PRO A 138 -5.62 2.24 5.16
C PRO A 138 -4.86 2.02 3.84
N ALA A 139 -5.06 0.88 3.21
CA ALA A 139 -4.58 0.66 1.85
C ALA A 139 -5.18 1.71 0.89
N GLY A 140 -4.33 2.26 0.03
CA GLY A 140 -4.74 3.32 -0.89
C GLY A 140 -3.58 4.12 -1.45
N THR A 141 -3.88 5.04 -2.36
CA THR A 141 -2.86 5.94 -2.93
C THR A 141 -2.99 7.31 -2.28
N TYR A 142 -1.86 7.80 -1.79
CA TYR A 142 -1.73 9.07 -1.09
C TYR A 142 -0.74 9.98 -1.80
N THR A 143 -1.10 11.24 -1.94
CA THR A 143 -0.23 12.28 -2.49
C THR A 143 0.22 13.18 -1.34
N VAL A 144 1.51 13.50 -1.29
CA VAL A 144 2.04 14.55 -0.42
C VAL A 144 2.37 15.78 -1.27
N LEU A 145 1.95 16.94 -0.80
CA LEU A 145 2.40 18.24 -1.26
C LEU A 145 3.39 18.79 -0.24
N ILE A 146 4.57 19.17 -0.71
CA ILE A 146 5.61 19.81 0.11
C ILE A 146 5.74 21.24 -0.37
N THR A 147 5.74 22.19 0.57
CA THR A 147 5.90 23.62 0.32
C THR A 147 7.05 24.14 1.18
N ASP A 148 7.99 24.86 0.58
CA ASP A 148 9.08 25.53 1.33
C ASP A 148 8.66 26.92 1.88
N GLU A 149 9.55 27.59 2.64
CA GLU A 149 9.24 28.91 3.22
C GLU A 149 8.98 30.01 2.19
N THR A 150 9.46 29.86 0.96
CA THR A 150 9.23 30.83 -0.14
C THR A 150 8.00 30.50 -0.98
N GLY A 151 7.33 29.36 -0.68
CA GLY A 151 6.12 28.93 -1.37
C GLY A 151 6.36 28.05 -2.58
N CYS A 152 7.60 27.56 -2.78
CA CYS A 152 7.90 26.61 -3.84
C CYS A 152 7.31 25.25 -3.48
N GLN A 153 6.75 24.54 -4.45
CA GLN A 153 6.00 23.31 -4.23
C GLN A 153 6.50 22.15 -5.08
N VAL A 154 6.47 20.97 -4.48
CA VAL A 154 6.66 19.68 -5.16
C VAL A 154 5.68 18.67 -4.60
N SER A 155 5.23 17.73 -5.42
CA SER A 155 4.29 16.70 -4.99
C SER A 155 4.63 15.34 -5.59
N GLU A 156 4.37 14.26 -4.83
CA GLU A 156 4.54 12.88 -5.27
C GLU A 156 3.48 12.00 -4.62
N SER A 157 3.22 10.84 -5.22
CA SER A 157 2.23 9.89 -4.75
C SER A 157 2.87 8.55 -4.39
N VAL A 158 2.34 7.90 -3.36
CA VAL A 158 2.71 6.57 -2.90
C VAL A 158 1.47 5.73 -2.69
N THR A 159 1.57 4.42 -2.98
CA THR A 159 0.49 3.48 -2.72
C THR A 159 0.86 2.61 -1.52
N VAL A 160 0.07 2.71 -0.46
CA VAL A 160 0.10 1.81 0.70
C VAL A 160 -0.71 0.57 0.34
N THR A 161 -0.11 -0.60 0.47
CA THR A 161 -0.74 -1.90 0.17
C THR A 161 -1.25 -2.58 1.44
N GLU A 162 -2.07 -3.61 1.28
CA GLU A 162 -2.52 -4.51 2.34
C GLU A 162 -2.39 -5.96 1.87
N PRO A 163 -2.27 -6.93 2.79
CA PRO A 163 -2.32 -8.34 2.45
C PRO A 163 -3.71 -8.76 1.96
N ASP A 164 -3.78 -9.90 1.28
CA ASP A 164 -5.05 -10.51 0.93
C ASP A 164 -5.85 -10.88 2.20
N LEU A 165 -7.17 -10.81 2.12
CA LEU A 165 -8.06 -11.19 3.23
C LEU A 165 -7.81 -12.64 3.63
N LEU A 166 -7.60 -12.88 4.92
CA LEU A 166 -7.49 -14.23 5.46
C LEU A 166 -8.88 -14.88 5.51
N GLU A 167 -9.06 -15.96 4.76
CA GLU A 167 -10.27 -16.77 4.69
C GLU A 167 -9.94 -18.24 5.00
N ILE A 168 -10.92 -19.02 5.43
CA ILE A 168 -10.73 -20.43 5.78
C ILE A 168 -11.67 -21.29 4.93
N ASN A 169 -11.11 -22.21 4.17
CA ASN A 169 -11.82 -23.31 3.52
C ASN A 169 -11.64 -24.60 4.35
N PHE A 170 -12.50 -25.59 4.11
CA PHE A 170 -12.44 -26.87 4.81
C PHE A 170 -12.39 -28.04 3.84
N ASP A 171 -11.61 -29.06 4.23
CA ASP A 171 -11.76 -30.43 3.79
C ASP A 171 -12.21 -31.27 5.00
N ALA A 172 -13.44 -31.80 4.96
CA ALA A 172 -14.03 -32.46 6.09
C ALA A 172 -14.52 -33.87 5.72
N THR A 173 -14.43 -34.78 6.66
CA THR A 173 -14.93 -36.15 6.56
C THR A 173 -15.88 -36.40 7.71
N ASP A 174 -17.10 -36.80 7.40
CA ASP A 174 -18.13 -37.15 8.35
C ASP A 174 -17.75 -38.39 9.18
N ALA A 175 -18.36 -38.56 10.34
CA ALA A 175 -18.24 -39.76 11.15
C ALA A 175 -18.80 -40.97 10.35
N LEU A 176 -18.01 -42.04 10.31
CA LEU A 176 -18.34 -43.23 9.53
C LEU A 176 -19.46 -44.08 10.19
N CYS A 177 -19.58 -43.99 11.49
CA CYS A 177 -20.57 -44.72 12.27
C CYS A 177 -21.34 -43.77 13.18
N LYS A 178 -22.60 -44.10 13.43
CA LYS A 178 -23.45 -43.35 14.33
C LYS A 178 -22.89 -43.36 15.76
N ASP A 179 -22.96 -42.21 16.45
CA ASP A 179 -22.46 -41.97 17.82
C ASP A 179 -20.93 -42.21 17.99
N GLU A 180 -20.18 -42.30 16.91
CA GLU A 180 -18.72 -42.49 16.96
C GLU A 180 -17.97 -41.16 16.68
N SER A 181 -16.78 -41.04 17.24
CA SER A 181 -15.91 -39.87 17.03
C SER A 181 -14.76 -40.23 16.10
N ASN A 182 -15.06 -40.47 14.82
CA ASN A 182 -14.08 -40.83 13.79
C ASN A 182 -14.11 -39.92 12.55
N GLY A 183 -14.82 -38.80 12.62
CA GLY A 183 -14.76 -37.72 11.64
C GLY A 183 -13.49 -36.88 11.76
N SER A 184 -13.23 -36.06 10.76
CA SER A 184 -12.11 -35.12 10.75
C SER A 184 -12.43 -33.87 9.95
N ALA A 185 -11.74 -32.75 10.26
CA ALA A 185 -11.79 -31.52 9.49
C ALA A 185 -10.41 -30.91 9.39
N THR A 186 -10.02 -30.49 8.17
CA THR A 186 -8.79 -29.76 7.89
C THR A 186 -9.14 -28.33 7.52
N ALA A 187 -8.64 -27.37 8.27
CA ALA A 187 -8.73 -25.96 7.92
C ALA A 187 -7.65 -25.61 6.88
N ILE A 188 -8.08 -24.99 5.78
CA ILE A 188 -7.24 -24.62 4.64
C ILE A 188 -7.33 -23.10 4.50
N PRO A 189 -6.41 -22.33 5.14
CA PRO A 189 -6.40 -20.89 5.03
C PRO A 189 -5.99 -20.44 3.61
N VAL A 190 -6.57 -19.31 3.17
CA VAL A 190 -6.27 -18.64 1.91
C VAL A 190 -6.11 -17.14 2.23
N GLY A 191 -5.12 -16.48 1.65
CA GLY A 191 -4.81 -15.09 1.99
C GLY A 191 -4.06 -14.95 3.31
N GLY A 192 -4.00 -13.73 3.88
CA GLY A 192 -3.16 -13.43 5.03
C GLY A 192 -1.67 -13.61 4.74
N THR A 193 -0.87 -13.83 5.77
CA THR A 193 0.59 -13.97 5.66
C THR A 193 1.08 -15.23 6.39
N GLU A 194 1.61 -16.22 5.66
CA GLU A 194 2.17 -17.43 6.27
C GLU A 194 3.34 -17.13 7.25
N PRO A 195 3.60 -17.98 8.27
CA PRO A 195 2.87 -19.20 8.64
C PRO A 195 1.58 -18.91 9.40
N TYR A 196 0.70 -19.94 9.47
CA TYR A 196 -0.58 -19.87 10.19
C TYR A 196 -0.55 -20.69 11.48
N GLU A 197 -1.23 -20.18 12.51
CA GLU A 197 -1.52 -20.87 13.77
C GLU A 197 -3.02 -21.22 13.83
N TYR A 198 -3.37 -22.40 14.38
CA TYR A 198 -4.73 -22.89 14.44
C TYR A 198 -5.17 -23.04 15.91
N ASN A 199 -6.42 -22.73 16.18
CA ASN A 199 -7.04 -22.95 17.49
C ASN A 199 -8.47 -23.45 17.30
N TRP A 200 -8.64 -24.76 17.37
CA TRP A 200 -9.94 -25.40 17.31
C TRP A 200 -10.66 -25.40 18.66
N VAL A 201 -11.98 -25.36 18.64
CA VAL A 201 -12.82 -25.53 19.87
C VAL A 201 -12.52 -26.84 20.60
N THR A 202 -11.99 -27.85 19.91
CA THR A 202 -11.54 -29.12 20.51
C THR A 202 -10.22 -29.02 21.29
N GLY A 203 -9.51 -27.88 21.18
CA GLY A 203 -8.17 -27.68 21.73
C GLY A 203 -7.05 -28.16 20.83
N SER A 204 -7.32 -28.61 19.58
CA SER A 204 -6.30 -28.92 18.60
C SER A 204 -5.66 -27.61 18.10
N THR A 205 -4.33 -27.64 17.91
CA THR A 205 -3.54 -26.54 17.33
C THR A 205 -2.95 -26.91 15.96
N GLU A 206 -3.32 -28.06 15.44
CA GLU A 206 -2.91 -28.52 14.11
C GLU A 206 -3.92 -28.06 13.04
N ALA A 207 -3.52 -28.02 11.78
CA ALA A 207 -4.43 -27.70 10.69
C ALA A 207 -5.62 -28.67 10.62
N THR A 208 -5.40 -29.93 11.04
CA THR A 208 -6.43 -30.98 11.03
C THR A 208 -6.87 -31.32 12.46
N ALA A 209 -8.16 -31.19 12.73
CA ALA A 209 -8.81 -31.76 13.91
C ALA A 209 -9.32 -33.17 13.56
N ASN A 210 -8.99 -34.14 14.42
CA ASN A 210 -9.34 -35.54 14.24
C ASN A 210 -10.22 -36.02 15.42
N ASN A 211 -10.81 -37.19 15.26
CA ASN A 211 -11.69 -37.82 16.23
C ASN A 211 -12.91 -36.95 16.57
N LEU A 212 -13.53 -36.40 15.52
CA LEU A 212 -14.72 -35.59 15.65
C LEU A 212 -15.98 -36.46 15.59
N ALA A 213 -16.89 -36.22 16.53
CA ALA A 213 -18.26 -36.74 16.46
C ALA A 213 -19.13 -35.86 15.55
N GLU A 214 -20.42 -36.21 15.38
CA GLU A 214 -21.39 -35.30 14.79
C GLU A 214 -21.42 -33.97 15.58
N GLY A 215 -21.43 -32.84 14.90
CA GLY A 215 -21.52 -31.53 15.52
C GLY A 215 -20.88 -30.40 14.73
N ASP A 216 -20.96 -29.23 15.36
CA ASP A 216 -20.37 -27.97 14.83
C ASP A 216 -19.02 -27.73 15.48
N TYR A 217 -18.01 -27.37 14.66
CA TYR A 217 -16.65 -27.14 15.11
C TYR A 217 -16.12 -25.82 14.58
N ASP A 218 -15.83 -24.92 15.53
CA ASP A 218 -15.20 -23.64 15.22
C ASP A 218 -13.69 -23.75 15.23
N VAL A 219 -13.06 -23.03 14.32
CA VAL A 219 -11.62 -22.82 14.30
C VAL A 219 -11.31 -21.34 14.14
N THR A 220 -10.35 -20.86 14.90
CA THR A 220 -9.68 -19.56 14.67
C THR A 220 -8.32 -19.84 14.04
N VAL A 221 -8.06 -19.22 12.89
CA VAL A 221 -6.73 -19.22 12.26
C VAL A 221 -6.12 -17.84 12.44
N THR A 222 -4.87 -17.81 12.88
CA THR A 222 -4.09 -16.58 13.05
C THR A 222 -2.88 -16.64 12.12
N ASP A 223 -2.66 -15.61 11.34
CA ASP A 223 -1.50 -15.50 10.46
C ASP A 223 -0.26 -14.94 11.19
N SER A 224 0.89 -14.89 10.53
CA SER A 224 2.14 -14.42 11.12
C SER A 224 2.18 -12.94 11.50
N ARG A 225 1.23 -12.14 10.99
CA ARG A 225 1.06 -10.72 11.35
C ARG A 225 0.03 -10.51 12.47
N GLY A 226 -0.61 -11.60 12.94
CA GLY A 226 -1.63 -11.57 13.97
C GLY A 226 -3.04 -11.33 13.46
N CYS A 227 -3.27 -11.39 12.14
CA CYS A 227 -4.61 -11.31 11.57
C CYS A 227 -5.36 -12.60 11.80
N GLN A 228 -6.65 -12.50 12.15
CA GLN A 228 -7.47 -13.65 12.53
C GLN A 228 -8.67 -13.81 11.60
N ALA A 229 -8.96 -15.06 11.30
CA ALA A 229 -10.22 -15.49 10.70
C ALA A 229 -10.85 -16.57 11.55
N GLU A 230 -12.18 -16.58 11.63
CA GLU A 230 -12.97 -17.59 12.33
C GLU A 230 -13.93 -18.24 11.33
N ALA A 231 -14.06 -19.54 11.40
CA ALA A 231 -14.98 -20.29 10.57
C ALA A 231 -15.49 -21.53 11.28
N ASN A 232 -16.65 -22.00 10.83
CA ASN A 232 -17.33 -23.17 11.38
C ASN A 232 -17.40 -24.27 10.32
N VAL A 233 -17.22 -25.51 10.73
CA VAL A 233 -17.43 -26.71 9.91
C VAL A 233 -18.36 -27.66 10.64
N VAL A 234 -19.27 -28.28 9.89
CA VAL A 234 -20.23 -29.26 10.40
C VAL A 234 -19.75 -30.66 10.05
N ILE A 235 -19.65 -31.53 11.02
CA ILE A 235 -19.39 -32.95 10.83
C ILE A 235 -20.72 -33.69 10.99
N GLY A 236 -21.10 -34.44 9.99
CA GLY A 236 -22.29 -35.29 10.00
C GLY A 236 -22.00 -36.69 10.46
N GLU A 237 -23.07 -37.49 10.66
CA GLU A 237 -23.00 -38.92 10.90
C GLU A 237 -24.13 -39.67 10.15
N PRO A 238 -24.06 -40.99 10.01
CA PRO A 238 -25.17 -41.77 9.47
C PRO A 238 -26.43 -41.65 10.33
N THR A 239 -27.60 -41.52 9.71
CA THR A 239 -28.89 -41.37 10.41
C THR A 239 -29.23 -42.57 11.31
N ASP A 240 -28.82 -43.77 10.93
CA ASP A 240 -29.12 -45.02 11.63
C ASP A 240 -27.84 -45.82 11.89
N ALA A 241 -27.71 -46.35 13.10
CA ALA A 241 -26.68 -47.32 13.43
C ALA A 241 -26.89 -48.64 12.62
N VAL A 242 -25.78 -49.33 12.35
CA VAL A 242 -25.88 -50.66 11.75
C VAL A 242 -26.62 -51.62 12.70
N ALA A 243 -27.76 -52.09 12.27
CA ALA A 243 -28.51 -53.08 12.96
C ALA A 243 -28.56 -54.38 12.17
N LEU A 244 -28.54 -55.48 12.85
CA LEU A 244 -28.57 -56.79 12.21
C LEU A 244 -29.77 -57.60 12.75
N THR A 245 -30.61 -58.06 11.82
CA THR A 245 -31.60 -59.09 12.09
C THR A 245 -31.21 -60.34 11.36
N LEU A 246 -31.52 -61.51 11.97
CA LEU A 246 -31.30 -62.81 11.38
C LEU A 246 -32.65 -63.43 11.06
N ASP A 247 -32.77 -63.90 9.85
CA ASP A 247 -33.93 -64.72 9.44
C ASP A 247 -33.49 -66.17 9.18
N GLN A 248 -34.31 -67.07 9.55
CA GLN A 248 -34.09 -68.53 9.33
C GLN A 248 -35.12 -69.02 8.31
N THR A 249 -34.65 -69.34 7.13
CA THR A 249 -35.54 -69.57 5.98
C THR A 249 -36.10 -70.99 5.90
N GLU A 250 -35.37 -71.96 6.45
CA GLU A 250 -35.91 -73.35 6.48
C GLU A 250 -35.42 -74.14 7.68
N GLN A 251 -36.33 -74.93 8.25
CA GLN A 251 -35.97 -75.97 9.20
C GLN A 251 -35.99 -77.31 8.48
N GLY A 252 -34.80 -77.81 8.15
CA GLY A 252 -34.68 -79.15 7.55
C GLY A 252 -35.16 -80.28 8.48
N CYS A 253 -35.55 -81.40 7.92
CA CYS A 253 -35.85 -82.59 8.67
C CYS A 253 -34.61 -83.19 9.31
N PHE A 254 -34.79 -83.87 10.45
CA PHE A 254 -33.70 -84.48 11.22
C PHE A 254 -32.78 -85.33 10.27
N GLY A 255 -31.49 -84.90 10.21
CA GLY A 255 -30.46 -85.56 9.39
C GLY A 255 -30.25 -84.99 7.97
N GLN A 256 -30.88 -83.84 7.62
CA GLN A 256 -30.64 -83.12 6.39
C GLN A 256 -29.95 -81.77 6.77
N SER A 257 -28.88 -81.47 6.12
CA SER A 257 -28.13 -80.16 6.30
C SER A 257 -28.68 -79.12 5.32
N GLN A 258 -29.91 -78.63 5.59
CA GLN A 258 -30.52 -77.54 4.77
C GLN A 258 -31.13 -76.49 5.68
N ASN A 259 -30.36 -76.06 6.69
CA ASN A 259 -30.74 -74.91 7.48
C ASN A 259 -29.98 -73.68 6.95
N GLU A 260 -30.71 -72.70 6.49
CA GLU A 260 -30.13 -71.44 6.03
C GLU A 260 -30.45 -70.35 7.06
N ALA A 261 -29.46 -69.55 7.39
CA ALA A 261 -29.61 -68.30 8.12
C ALA A 261 -29.21 -67.11 7.25
N ILE A 262 -30.07 -66.11 7.14
CA ILE A 262 -29.85 -64.91 6.33
C ILE A 262 -29.62 -63.75 7.29
N ALA A 263 -28.52 -63.02 7.09
CA ALA A 263 -28.23 -61.76 7.74
C ALA A 263 -28.93 -60.64 7.00
N LEU A 264 -29.75 -59.86 7.70
CA LEU A 264 -30.50 -58.72 7.18
C LEU A 264 -30.01 -57.44 7.88
N PRO A 265 -28.91 -56.86 7.43
CA PRO A 265 -28.41 -55.64 7.97
C PRO A 265 -29.23 -54.42 7.49
N THR A 266 -29.33 -53.41 8.34
CA THR A 266 -29.93 -52.10 8.03
C THR A 266 -29.07 -50.99 8.67
N GLY A 267 -29.19 -49.75 8.16
CA GLY A 267 -28.44 -48.59 8.67
C GLY A 267 -26.98 -48.50 8.21
N GLY A 268 -26.23 -47.62 8.77
CA GLY A 268 -24.85 -47.31 8.36
C GLY A 268 -24.75 -46.39 7.13
N THR A 269 -23.56 -46.27 6.55
CA THR A 269 -23.25 -45.33 5.45
C THR A 269 -23.49 -45.85 4.06
N GLY A 270 -24.00 -47.06 3.87
CA GLY A 270 -24.24 -47.64 2.55
C GLY A 270 -24.86 -49.02 2.60
N ASN A 271 -25.06 -49.61 1.41
CA ASN A 271 -25.68 -50.92 1.26
C ASN A 271 -24.66 -52.06 1.10
N ASN A 272 -23.38 -51.79 1.29
CA ASN A 272 -22.31 -52.78 1.14
C ASN A 272 -21.86 -53.24 2.51
N TYR A 273 -22.40 -54.38 2.95
CA TYR A 273 -22.03 -55.01 4.21
C TYR A 273 -21.09 -56.18 3.99
N THR A 274 -20.12 -56.36 4.87
CA THR A 274 -19.31 -57.59 4.96
C THR A 274 -19.84 -58.47 6.06
N TYR A 275 -19.79 -59.80 5.86
CA TYR A 275 -20.37 -60.78 6.77
C TYR A 275 -19.26 -61.68 7.29
N GLN A 276 -19.37 -62.11 8.53
CA GLN A 276 -18.54 -63.15 9.09
C GLN A 276 -19.36 -63.95 10.08
N TRP A 277 -19.57 -65.20 9.76
CA TRP A 277 -20.29 -66.16 10.60
C TRP A 277 -19.31 -66.89 11.54
N SER A 278 -19.81 -67.44 12.65
CA SER A 278 -19.00 -68.18 13.64
C SER A 278 -18.36 -69.46 13.13
N ASP A 279 -18.86 -69.98 12.04
CA ASP A 279 -18.34 -71.17 11.35
C ASP A 279 -17.34 -70.83 10.24
N GLY A 280 -17.07 -69.54 10.02
CA GLY A 280 -16.09 -69.02 9.05
C GLY A 280 -16.65 -68.64 7.69
N GLN A 281 -17.96 -68.74 7.48
CA GLN A 281 -18.61 -68.28 6.25
C GLN A 281 -18.61 -66.73 6.21
N ASP A 282 -18.56 -66.15 4.98
CA ASP A 282 -18.44 -64.69 4.74
C ASP A 282 -19.54 -64.15 3.79
N SER A 283 -20.55 -64.97 3.46
CA SER A 283 -21.68 -64.56 2.64
C SER A 283 -22.87 -64.09 3.48
N GLN A 284 -23.80 -63.35 2.87
CA GLN A 284 -25.02 -62.89 3.54
C GLN A 284 -25.88 -64.07 4.08
N THR A 285 -25.80 -65.18 3.41
CA THR A 285 -26.49 -66.41 3.80
C THR A 285 -25.47 -67.44 4.25
N ALA A 286 -25.67 -68.02 5.43
CA ALA A 286 -24.93 -69.16 5.94
C ALA A 286 -25.76 -70.42 5.80
N ILE A 287 -25.12 -71.55 5.47
CA ILE A 287 -25.73 -72.82 5.22
C ILE A 287 -25.19 -73.91 6.19
#